data_2cbcd6279ed8eda089f026b177df1735
#
_entry.id   2cbcd6279ed8eda089f026b177df1735
#
_cell.length_a   1.000
_cell.length_b   1.000
_cell.length_c   1.000
_cell.angle_alpha   90.00
_cell.angle_beta   90.00
_cell.angle_gamma   90.00
#
_symmetry.space_group_name_H-M   'P 1'
#
loop_
_entity.id
_entity.type
_entity.pdbx_description
1 polymer ?
#
loop_
_entity_poly.entity_id
_entity_poly.type
_entity_poly.pdbx_seq_one_letter_code
_entity_poly.pdbx_strand_id
1 'polypeptide(L)'
;MLPGPVEHAPDRLARALAPQLTTRLEAMILDGTLPPGERLHEQALADRLGTSRGPLREALRALEREGLVVSGGAHRGMAVRRLEAREEAELYDARALLQGFCCALLAERATEDGIAALQARVDAMDAAIQAGDANGYYRQNLDFHEAMLDLAGHARTAALYRSLVKESLLTRRRTLASPGNMRDSNAEHRAMVEAIRARDPETARRLGEEHVKGGKRRWLGGL
;
A
#
# COMPACT_ATOMS: atom_id res chain seq x y z
N MET A 1 3.57 18.11 44.89
CA MET A 1 3.31 18.12 43.42
C MET A 1 4.68 18.26 42.77
N LEU A 2 5.26 17.13 42.30
CA LEU A 2 6.59 17.15 41.64
C LEU A 2 6.40 17.65 40.21
N PRO A 3 7.27 18.54 39.69
CA PRO A 3 7.22 18.95 38.31
C PRO A 3 7.48 17.75 37.42
N GLY A 4 6.64 17.57 36.39
CA GLY A 4 6.82 16.49 35.39
C GLY A 4 8.16 16.64 34.66
N PRO A 5 8.66 15.57 34.01
CA PRO A 5 9.95 15.59 33.32
C PRO A 5 9.99 16.71 32.27
N VAL A 6 10.97 17.61 32.41
CA VAL A 6 11.23 18.67 31.42
C VAL A 6 11.77 18.03 30.16
N GLU A 7 10.97 17.99 29.13
CA GLU A 7 11.37 17.50 27.81
C GLU A 7 12.46 18.40 27.22
N HIS A 8 13.63 17.83 26.96
CA HIS A 8 14.75 18.59 26.37
C HIS A 8 14.44 19.03 24.93
N ALA A 9 14.85 20.26 24.59
CA ALA A 9 14.62 20.81 23.23
C ALA A 9 15.07 19.91 22.06
N PRO A 10 16.18 19.13 22.16
CA PRO A 10 16.56 18.13 21.13
C PRO A 10 15.50 17.04 20.90
N ASP A 11 14.80 16.57 21.95
CA ASP A 11 13.79 15.53 21.84
C ASP A 11 12.52 16.03 21.13
N ARG A 12 12.14 17.30 21.32
CA ARG A 12 11.02 17.92 20.60
C ARG A 12 11.31 18.06 19.10
N LEU A 13 12.52 18.48 18.74
CA LEU A 13 12.94 18.62 17.35
C LEU A 13 13.04 17.25 16.68
N ALA A 14 13.55 16.24 17.37
CA ALA A 14 13.63 14.87 16.89
C ALA A 14 12.23 14.31 16.58
N ARG A 15 11.25 14.51 17.46
CA ARG A 15 9.86 14.09 17.26
C ARG A 15 9.17 14.84 16.13
N ALA A 16 9.49 16.12 15.91
CA ALA A 16 8.93 16.91 14.82
C ALA A 16 9.46 16.46 13.44
N LEU A 17 10.70 15.97 13.36
CA LEU A 17 11.33 15.51 12.11
C LEU A 17 11.02 14.05 11.77
N ALA A 18 10.71 13.21 12.76
CA ALA A 18 10.48 11.78 12.55
C ALA A 18 9.38 11.47 11.52
N PRO A 19 8.21 12.13 11.49
CA PRO A 19 7.18 11.86 10.47
C PRO A 19 7.65 12.14 9.05
N GLN A 20 8.37 13.24 8.81
CA GLN A 20 8.91 13.60 7.50
C GLN A 20 9.97 12.59 7.05
N LEU A 21 10.82 12.14 7.98
CA LEU A 21 11.81 11.10 7.71
C LEU A 21 11.15 9.76 7.43
N THR A 22 10.08 9.39 8.14
CA THR A 22 9.30 8.19 7.89
C THR A 22 8.77 8.19 6.46
N THR A 23 8.09 9.26 6.04
CA THR A 23 7.57 9.39 4.67
C THR A 23 8.68 9.31 3.62
N ARG A 24 9.83 9.96 3.86
CA ARG A 24 10.97 9.94 2.94
C ARG A 24 11.58 8.55 2.83
N LEU A 25 11.80 7.87 3.94
CA LEU A 25 12.33 6.51 3.97
C LEU A 25 11.36 5.51 3.33
N GLU A 26 10.06 5.65 3.60
CA GLU A 26 9.02 4.87 2.94
C GLU A 26 9.10 5.03 1.42
N ALA A 27 9.18 6.25 0.92
CA ALA A 27 9.33 6.50 -0.52
C ALA A 27 10.59 5.82 -1.09
N MET A 28 11.73 5.88 -0.37
CA MET A 28 12.99 5.24 -0.78
C MET A 28 12.91 3.71 -0.79
N ILE A 29 12.12 3.12 0.11
CA ILE A 29 11.84 1.68 0.13
C ILE A 29 10.94 1.31 -1.06
N LEU A 30 9.89 2.08 -1.30
CA LEU A 30 8.90 1.80 -2.33
C LEU A 30 9.42 2.01 -3.76
N ASP A 31 10.33 2.97 -3.97
CA ASP A 31 10.97 3.18 -5.27
C ASP A 31 12.18 2.28 -5.54
N GLY A 32 12.59 1.48 -4.51
CA GLY A 32 13.71 0.55 -4.59
C GLY A 32 15.09 1.17 -4.34
N THR A 33 15.17 2.45 -3.98
CA THR A 33 16.41 3.11 -3.53
C THR A 33 17.01 2.42 -2.30
N LEU A 34 16.13 1.85 -1.46
CA LEU A 34 16.45 0.94 -0.36
C LEU A 34 15.77 -0.40 -0.66
N PRO A 35 16.45 -1.35 -1.31
CA PRO A 35 15.84 -2.59 -1.76
C PRO A 35 15.52 -3.57 -0.61
N PRO A 36 14.60 -4.52 -0.82
CA PRO A 36 14.27 -5.55 0.17
C PRO A 36 15.51 -6.34 0.63
N GLY A 37 15.68 -6.44 1.94
CA GLY A 37 16.80 -7.12 2.59
C GLY A 37 18.03 -6.23 2.81
N GLU A 38 18.04 -4.99 2.33
CA GLU A 38 19.12 -4.06 2.57
C GLU A 38 19.24 -3.71 4.06
N ARG A 39 20.48 -3.78 4.58
CA ARG A 39 20.78 -3.36 5.96
C ARG A 39 20.82 -1.85 6.06
N LEU A 40 20.06 -1.31 7.00
CA LEU A 40 19.93 0.12 7.25
C LEU A 40 21.00 0.55 8.28
N HIS A 41 22.15 0.99 7.78
CA HIS A 41 23.23 1.52 8.61
C HIS A 41 22.85 2.92 9.10
N GLU A 42 22.41 3.02 10.37
CA GLU A 42 21.85 4.27 10.95
C GLU A 42 22.72 5.49 10.74
N GLN A 43 24.05 5.38 10.96
CA GLN A 43 24.95 6.52 10.80
C GLN A 43 25.01 7.00 9.36
N ALA A 44 25.31 6.09 8.42
CA ALA A 44 25.40 6.43 7.01
C ALA A 44 24.08 6.97 6.45
N LEU A 45 22.95 6.41 6.90
CA LEU A 45 21.62 6.86 6.49
C LEU A 45 21.27 8.22 7.08
N ALA A 46 21.65 8.50 8.34
CA ALA A 46 21.49 9.81 8.94
C ALA A 46 22.28 10.89 8.21
N ASP A 47 23.54 10.60 7.88
CA ASP A 47 24.41 11.51 7.12
C ASP A 47 23.84 11.77 5.71
N ARG A 48 23.37 10.72 5.00
CA ARG A 48 22.74 10.83 3.68
C ARG A 48 21.47 11.67 3.70
N LEU A 49 20.70 11.60 4.79
CA LEU A 49 19.42 12.31 4.94
C LEU A 49 19.57 13.69 5.59
N GLY A 50 20.78 14.08 6.00
CA GLY A 50 21.04 15.36 6.67
C GLY A 50 20.39 15.48 8.05
N THR A 51 20.36 14.37 8.81
CA THR A 51 19.71 14.32 10.12
C THR A 51 20.62 13.68 11.19
N SER A 52 20.18 13.68 12.43
CA SER A 52 20.84 12.93 13.50
C SER A 52 20.24 11.54 13.70
N ARG A 53 20.93 10.65 14.42
CA ARG A 53 20.49 9.27 14.68
C ARG A 53 19.18 9.16 15.46
N GLY A 54 18.85 10.13 16.32
CA GLY A 54 17.64 10.13 17.14
C GLY A 54 16.36 10.12 16.31
N PRO A 55 16.09 11.19 15.52
CA PRO A 55 14.94 11.24 14.61
C PRO A 55 14.89 10.08 13.62
N LEU A 56 16.05 9.64 13.10
CA LEU A 56 16.14 8.50 12.19
C LEU A 56 15.66 7.20 12.85
N ARG A 57 16.09 6.91 14.08
CA ARG A 57 15.65 5.73 14.83
C ARG A 57 14.14 5.73 15.07
N GLU A 58 13.57 6.87 15.41
CA GLU A 58 12.12 6.99 15.59
C GLU A 58 11.39 6.73 14.27
N ALA A 59 11.88 7.24 13.14
CA ALA A 59 11.33 6.95 11.82
C ALA A 59 11.45 5.45 11.46
N LEU A 60 12.62 4.83 11.69
CA LEU A 60 12.82 3.40 11.43
C LEU A 60 11.92 2.51 12.31
N ARG A 61 11.70 2.88 13.59
CA ARG A 61 10.74 2.19 14.46
C ARG A 61 9.30 2.36 14.00
N ALA A 62 8.94 3.51 13.42
CA ALA A 62 7.63 3.68 12.80
C ALA A 62 7.46 2.72 11.62
N LEU A 63 8.44 2.64 10.71
CA LEU A 63 8.43 1.71 9.58
C LEU A 63 8.47 0.24 10.01
N GLU A 64 9.09 -0.09 11.14
CA GLU A 64 9.07 -1.43 11.73
C GLU A 64 7.65 -1.82 12.19
N ARG A 65 6.95 -0.90 12.87
CA ARG A 65 5.52 -1.10 13.24
C ARG A 65 4.61 -1.24 12.02
N GLU A 66 4.98 -0.64 10.92
CA GLU A 66 4.25 -0.71 9.63
C GLU A 66 4.66 -1.92 8.77
N GLY A 67 5.60 -2.74 9.25
CA GLY A 67 6.03 -3.95 8.56
C GLY A 67 6.98 -3.75 7.38
N LEU A 68 7.47 -2.52 7.12
CA LEU A 68 8.41 -2.22 6.02
C LEU A 68 9.87 -2.46 6.39
N VAL A 69 10.18 -2.41 7.67
CA VAL A 69 11.51 -2.62 8.23
C VAL A 69 11.42 -3.72 9.28
N VAL A 70 12.47 -4.51 9.41
CA VAL A 70 12.59 -5.55 10.43
C VAL A 70 13.85 -5.37 11.25
N SER A 71 13.75 -5.65 12.55
CA SER A 71 14.91 -5.74 13.43
C SER A 71 15.61 -7.08 13.25
N GLY A 72 16.90 -7.05 13.01
CA GLY A 72 17.75 -8.26 12.87
C GLY A 72 18.15 -8.91 14.21
N GLY A 73 17.48 -8.53 15.33
CA GLY A 73 17.86 -8.95 16.69
C GLY A 73 18.98 -8.08 17.28
N ALA A 74 19.37 -8.36 18.53
CA ALA A 74 20.18 -7.50 19.41
C ALA A 74 21.53 -7.00 18.82
N HIS A 75 22.05 -7.61 17.76
CA HIS A 75 23.36 -7.26 17.18
C HIS A 75 23.36 -7.06 15.65
N ARG A 76 22.21 -7.13 14.97
CA ARG A 76 22.16 -7.11 13.49
C ARG A 76 21.62 -5.81 12.88
N GLY A 77 21.18 -4.84 13.69
CA GLY A 77 20.59 -3.58 13.21
C GLY A 77 19.22 -3.79 12.56
N MET A 78 18.76 -2.79 11.82
CA MET A 78 17.51 -2.84 11.04
C MET A 78 17.80 -3.14 9.57
N ALA A 79 16.84 -3.76 8.88
CA ALA A 79 16.88 -4.02 7.44
C ALA A 79 15.51 -3.79 6.81
N VAL A 80 15.49 -3.45 5.52
CA VAL A 80 14.25 -3.43 4.75
C VAL A 80 13.67 -4.85 4.72
N ARG A 81 12.36 -4.98 5.04
CA ARG A 81 11.72 -6.29 5.06
C ARG A 81 11.76 -6.92 3.67
N ARG A 82 12.06 -8.20 3.64
CA ARG A 82 11.87 -9.07 2.49
C ARG A 82 10.79 -10.07 2.84
N LEU A 83 9.72 -10.07 2.07
CA LEU A 83 8.67 -11.06 2.23
C LEU A 83 9.10 -12.37 1.55
N GLU A 84 8.89 -13.48 2.22
CA GLU A 84 8.96 -14.79 1.61
C GLU A 84 7.73 -15.02 0.73
N ALA A 85 7.88 -15.85 -0.33
CA ALA A 85 6.79 -16.09 -1.28
C ALA A 85 5.49 -16.59 -0.61
N ARG A 86 5.63 -17.36 0.47
CA ARG A 86 4.49 -17.82 1.26
C ARG A 86 3.80 -16.67 1.99
N GLU A 87 4.56 -15.82 2.67
CA GLU A 87 4.01 -14.65 3.39
C GLU A 87 3.25 -13.73 2.44
N GLU A 88 3.81 -13.48 1.25
CA GLU A 88 3.17 -12.68 0.24
C GLU A 88 1.88 -13.31 -0.30
N ALA A 89 1.88 -14.62 -0.52
CA ALA A 89 0.68 -15.35 -0.91
C ALA A 89 -0.43 -15.21 0.15
N GLU A 90 -0.07 -15.27 1.44
CA GLU A 90 -1.00 -15.10 2.57
C GLU A 90 -1.54 -13.66 2.65
N LEU A 91 -0.72 -12.64 2.35
CA LEU A 91 -1.16 -11.24 2.23
C LEU A 91 -2.21 -11.05 1.11
N TYR A 92 -2.00 -11.68 -0.05
CA TYR A 92 -2.99 -11.65 -1.14
C TYR A 92 -4.32 -12.29 -0.70
N ASP A 93 -4.29 -13.42 -0.01
CA ASP A 93 -5.50 -14.12 0.43
C ASP A 93 -6.31 -13.26 1.44
N ALA A 94 -5.64 -12.67 2.42
CA ALA A 94 -6.27 -11.76 3.38
C ALA A 94 -6.84 -10.51 2.70
N ARG A 95 -6.11 -9.92 1.75
CA ARG A 95 -6.57 -8.76 0.97
C ARG A 95 -7.79 -9.10 0.12
N ALA A 96 -7.85 -10.30 -0.48
CA ALA A 96 -8.99 -10.74 -1.28
C ALA A 96 -10.29 -10.70 -0.47
N LEU A 97 -10.28 -11.25 0.74
CA LEU A 97 -11.44 -11.24 1.62
C LEU A 97 -11.91 -9.83 1.97
N LEU A 98 -10.96 -8.95 2.34
CA LEU A 98 -11.29 -7.56 2.70
C LEU A 98 -11.81 -6.76 1.50
N GLN A 99 -11.23 -6.95 0.32
CA GLN A 99 -11.68 -6.28 -0.89
C GLN A 99 -13.07 -6.74 -1.32
N GLY A 100 -13.32 -8.05 -1.31
CA GLY A 100 -14.66 -8.57 -1.59
C GLY A 100 -15.71 -8.00 -0.66
N PHE A 101 -15.41 -7.90 0.64
CA PHE A 101 -16.31 -7.28 1.61
C PHE A 101 -16.57 -5.79 1.29
N CYS A 102 -15.52 -5.01 0.96
CA CYS A 102 -15.69 -3.62 0.55
C CYS A 102 -16.54 -3.47 -0.71
N CYS A 103 -16.34 -4.33 -1.72
CA CYS A 103 -17.15 -4.32 -2.94
C CYS A 103 -18.63 -4.61 -2.66
N ALA A 104 -18.93 -5.56 -1.78
CA ALA A 104 -20.32 -5.83 -1.36
C ALA A 104 -20.96 -4.61 -0.68
N LEU A 105 -20.25 -3.98 0.25
CA LEU A 105 -20.73 -2.75 0.90
C LEU A 105 -20.98 -1.62 -0.10
N LEU A 106 -20.12 -1.47 -1.11
CA LEU A 106 -20.31 -0.47 -2.16
C LEU A 106 -21.56 -0.75 -2.99
N ALA A 107 -21.84 -1.99 -3.36
CA ALA A 107 -23.05 -2.35 -4.07
C ALA A 107 -24.32 -2.04 -3.27
N GLU A 108 -24.27 -2.19 -1.94
CA GLU A 108 -25.37 -1.85 -1.05
C GLU A 108 -25.57 -0.34 -0.85
N ARG A 109 -24.49 0.45 -0.80
CA ARG A 109 -24.52 1.78 -0.18
C ARG A 109 -23.95 2.92 -1.02
N ALA A 110 -23.19 2.64 -2.09
CA ALA A 110 -22.54 3.68 -2.88
C ALA A 110 -23.59 4.62 -3.51
N THR A 111 -23.30 5.92 -3.47
CA THR A 111 -24.06 6.93 -4.21
C THR A 111 -23.71 6.88 -5.70
N GLU A 112 -24.58 7.44 -6.55
CA GLU A 112 -24.27 7.55 -8.00
C GLU A 112 -22.98 8.34 -8.24
N ASP A 113 -22.74 9.42 -7.48
CA ASP A 113 -21.49 10.18 -7.54
C ASP A 113 -20.28 9.33 -7.14
N GLY A 114 -20.41 8.46 -6.14
CA GLY A 114 -19.36 7.52 -5.73
C GLY A 114 -19.05 6.51 -6.84
N ILE A 115 -20.07 5.96 -7.49
CA ILE A 115 -19.92 5.05 -8.63
C ILE A 115 -19.26 5.77 -9.81
N ALA A 116 -19.70 7.00 -10.12
CA ALA A 116 -19.09 7.81 -11.17
C ALA A 116 -17.62 8.12 -10.89
N ALA A 117 -17.28 8.41 -9.63
CA ALA A 117 -15.89 8.63 -9.22
C ALA A 117 -14.99 7.39 -9.38
N LEU A 118 -15.51 6.17 -9.13
CA LEU A 118 -14.78 4.93 -9.40
C LEU A 118 -14.62 4.71 -10.91
N GLN A 119 -15.68 4.93 -11.70
CA GLN A 119 -15.63 4.82 -13.16
C GLN A 119 -14.57 5.75 -13.76
N ALA A 120 -14.53 7.00 -13.33
CA ALA A 120 -13.55 7.97 -13.82
C ALA A 120 -12.10 7.51 -13.62
N ARG A 121 -11.81 6.77 -12.55
CA ARG A 121 -10.47 6.18 -12.32
C ARG A 121 -10.18 4.99 -13.24
N VAL A 122 -11.19 4.18 -13.54
CA VAL A 122 -11.08 3.11 -14.54
C VAL A 122 -10.76 3.70 -15.91
N ASP A 123 -11.43 4.78 -16.29
CA ASP A 123 -11.21 5.47 -17.57
C ASP A 123 -9.82 6.13 -17.62
N ALA A 124 -9.36 6.70 -16.52
CA ALA A 124 -8.01 7.26 -16.40
C ALA A 124 -6.92 6.17 -16.50
N MET A 125 -7.18 4.97 -15.96
CA MET A 125 -6.29 3.81 -16.15
C MET A 125 -6.24 3.37 -17.62
N ASP A 126 -7.37 3.36 -18.35
CA ASP A 126 -7.38 3.06 -19.77
C ASP A 126 -6.57 4.10 -20.59
N ALA A 127 -6.71 5.37 -20.27
CA ALA A 127 -5.93 6.44 -20.92
C ALA A 127 -4.43 6.25 -20.69
N ALA A 128 -4.02 5.90 -19.47
CA ALA A 128 -2.63 5.61 -19.14
C ALA A 128 -2.10 4.38 -19.90
N ILE A 129 -2.91 3.31 -20.04
CA ILE A 129 -2.56 2.12 -20.84
C ILE A 129 -2.34 2.50 -22.29
N GLN A 130 -3.24 3.30 -22.90
CA GLN A 130 -3.15 3.75 -24.28
C GLN A 130 -1.91 4.63 -24.52
N ALA A 131 -1.56 5.46 -23.56
CA ALA A 131 -0.38 6.31 -23.59
C ALA A 131 0.95 5.56 -23.31
N GLY A 132 0.90 4.29 -22.91
CA GLY A 132 2.09 3.54 -22.47
C GLY A 132 2.68 4.05 -21.13
N ASP A 133 1.90 4.83 -20.35
CA ASP A 133 2.31 5.38 -19.06
C ASP A 133 2.05 4.38 -17.91
N ALA A 134 2.97 3.45 -17.73
CA ALA A 134 2.89 2.47 -16.65
C ALA A 134 2.89 3.11 -15.25
N ASN A 135 3.58 4.23 -15.06
CA ASN A 135 3.60 4.95 -13.79
C ASN A 135 2.26 5.65 -13.53
N GLY A 136 1.67 6.25 -14.57
CA GLY A 136 0.32 6.83 -14.52
C GLY A 136 -0.72 5.77 -14.17
N TYR A 137 -0.70 4.63 -14.86
CA TYR A 137 -1.55 3.50 -14.54
C TYR A 137 -1.42 3.08 -13.07
N TYR A 138 -0.19 2.91 -12.58
CA TYR A 138 0.06 2.49 -11.20
C TYR A 138 -0.53 3.48 -10.17
N ARG A 139 -0.35 4.80 -10.39
CA ARG A 139 -0.97 5.83 -9.53
C ARG A 139 -2.48 5.73 -9.53
N GLN A 140 -3.12 5.69 -10.70
CA GLN A 140 -4.58 5.59 -10.82
C GLN A 140 -5.13 4.30 -10.20
N ASN A 141 -4.40 3.19 -10.31
CA ASN A 141 -4.76 1.94 -9.67
C ASN A 141 -4.71 2.02 -8.13
N LEU A 142 -3.74 2.72 -7.55
CA LEU A 142 -3.72 2.97 -6.11
C LEU A 142 -4.89 3.86 -5.69
N ASP A 143 -5.14 4.95 -6.43
CA ASP A 143 -6.22 5.89 -6.16
C ASP A 143 -7.61 5.25 -6.30
N PHE A 144 -7.77 4.29 -7.23
CA PHE A 144 -9.00 3.50 -7.37
C PHE A 144 -9.28 2.68 -6.11
N HIS A 145 -8.30 1.92 -5.64
CA HIS A 145 -8.46 1.11 -4.44
C HIS A 145 -8.69 1.96 -3.19
N GLU A 146 -7.99 3.10 -3.07
CA GLU A 146 -8.18 4.01 -1.95
C GLU A 146 -9.59 4.61 -1.94
N ALA A 147 -10.07 5.09 -3.09
CA ALA A 147 -11.44 5.60 -3.23
C ALA A 147 -12.49 4.52 -2.90
N MET A 148 -12.26 3.28 -3.32
CA MET A 148 -13.15 2.16 -3.02
C MET A 148 -13.24 1.91 -1.50
N LEU A 149 -12.11 1.98 -0.77
CA LEU A 149 -12.09 1.82 0.69
C LEU A 149 -12.82 2.95 1.40
N ASP A 150 -12.60 4.20 0.96
CA ASP A 150 -13.25 5.37 1.54
C ASP A 150 -14.77 5.36 1.30
N LEU A 151 -15.18 5.07 0.07
CA LEU A 151 -16.60 5.00 -0.30
C LEU A 151 -17.34 3.83 0.37
N ALA A 152 -16.67 2.72 0.66
CA ALA A 152 -17.26 1.61 1.41
C ALA A 152 -17.61 2.00 2.86
N GLY A 153 -17.00 3.06 3.39
CA GLY A 153 -17.32 3.64 4.70
C GLY A 153 -17.07 2.72 5.89
N HIS A 154 -16.23 1.69 5.76
CA HIS A 154 -15.92 0.77 6.84
C HIS A 154 -14.47 0.96 7.34
N ALA A 155 -14.27 1.93 8.24
CA ALA A 155 -12.96 2.40 8.68
C ALA A 155 -12.01 1.29 9.17
N ARG A 156 -12.53 0.26 9.86
CA ARG A 156 -11.72 -0.85 10.36
C ARG A 156 -11.17 -1.73 9.23
N THR A 157 -12.02 -2.08 8.27
CA THR A 157 -11.60 -2.85 7.08
C THR A 157 -10.61 -2.05 6.24
N ALA A 158 -10.85 -0.75 6.04
CA ALA A 158 -9.94 0.13 5.32
C ALA A 158 -8.55 0.18 5.98
N ALA A 159 -8.48 0.33 7.29
CA ALA A 159 -7.21 0.34 8.02
C ALA A 159 -6.44 -0.97 7.88
N LEU A 160 -7.12 -2.13 8.01
CA LEU A 160 -6.50 -3.44 7.82
C LEU A 160 -6.03 -3.64 6.38
N TYR A 161 -6.84 -3.29 5.39
CA TYR A 161 -6.47 -3.41 3.98
C TYR A 161 -5.23 -2.56 3.65
N ARG A 162 -5.19 -1.29 4.09
CA ARG A 162 -4.05 -0.39 3.90
C ARG A 162 -2.76 -0.95 4.49
N SER A 163 -2.84 -1.56 5.69
CA SER A 163 -1.68 -2.20 6.31
C SER A 163 -1.14 -3.34 5.45
N LEU A 164 -2.00 -4.26 4.98
CA LEU A 164 -1.60 -5.38 4.13
C LEU A 164 -1.06 -4.92 2.76
N VAL A 165 -1.67 -3.87 2.16
CA VAL A 165 -1.18 -3.28 0.91
C VAL A 165 0.22 -2.72 1.10
N LYS A 166 0.46 -2.01 2.20
CA LYS A 166 1.76 -1.38 2.50
C LYS A 166 2.89 -2.41 2.52
N GLU A 167 2.66 -3.57 3.14
CA GLU A 167 3.64 -4.67 3.16
C GLU A 167 3.92 -5.24 1.76
N SER A 168 2.93 -5.28 0.87
CA SER A 168 3.04 -5.87 -0.48
C SER A 168 3.39 -4.87 -1.61
N LEU A 169 3.62 -3.58 -1.29
CA LEU A 169 3.81 -2.54 -2.31
C LEU A 169 5.01 -2.79 -3.23
N LEU A 170 6.10 -3.33 -2.70
CA LEU A 170 7.33 -3.60 -3.47
C LEU A 170 7.12 -4.60 -4.60
N THR A 171 6.36 -5.64 -4.34
CA THR A 171 6.04 -6.71 -5.30
C THR A 171 4.96 -6.29 -6.28
N ARG A 172 3.96 -5.55 -5.84
CA ARG A 172 2.82 -5.11 -6.65
C ARG A 172 3.24 -4.21 -7.82
N ARG A 173 4.19 -3.29 -7.62
CA ARG A 173 4.70 -2.42 -8.68
C ARG A 173 5.32 -3.22 -9.84
N ARG A 174 6.10 -4.26 -9.54
CA ARG A 174 6.71 -5.15 -10.54
C ARG A 174 5.65 -5.92 -11.33
N THR A 175 4.63 -6.43 -10.65
CA THR A 175 3.55 -7.22 -11.27
C THR A 175 2.74 -6.40 -12.27
N LEU A 176 2.50 -5.11 -12.01
CA LEU A 176 1.73 -4.22 -12.88
C LEU A 176 2.58 -3.51 -13.96
N ALA A 177 3.87 -3.78 -14.07
CA ALA A 177 4.72 -3.16 -15.09
C ALA A 177 4.45 -3.68 -16.53
N SER A 178 3.87 -4.88 -16.67
CA SER A 178 3.54 -5.46 -17.97
C SER A 178 2.25 -4.87 -18.56
N PRO A 179 2.25 -4.41 -19.84
CA PRO A 179 1.04 -3.90 -20.51
C PRO A 179 -0.13 -4.90 -20.53
N GLY A 180 0.15 -6.21 -20.62
CA GLY A 180 -0.87 -7.26 -20.54
C GLY A 180 -1.53 -7.28 -19.17
N ASN A 181 -0.71 -7.30 -18.10
CA ASN A 181 -1.21 -7.31 -16.74
C ASN A 181 -2.02 -6.04 -16.39
N MET A 182 -1.65 -4.88 -16.94
CA MET A 182 -2.42 -3.64 -16.77
C MET A 182 -3.81 -3.74 -17.38
N ARG A 183 -3.91 -4.24 -18.63
CA ARG A 183 -5.21 -4.42 -19.31
C ARG A 183 -6.12 -5.40 -18.57
N ASP A 184 -5.59 -6.56 -18.18
CA ASP A 184 -6.35 -7.57 -17.46
C ASP A 184 -6.86 -7.03 -16.12
N SER A 185 -5.96 -6.36 -15.36
CA SER A 185 -6.32 -5.75 -14.10
C SER A 185 -7.39 -4.65 -14.27
N ASN A 186 -7.30 -3.82 -15.31
CA ASN A 186 -8.30 -2.76 -15.53
C ASN A 186 -9.65 -3.33 -16.02
N ALA A 187 -9.66 -4.42 -16.77
CA ALA A 187 -10.90 -5.13 -17.11
C ALA A 187 -11.60 -5.68 -15.85
N GLU A 188 -10.82 -6.20 -14.89
CA GLU A 188 -11.33 -6.65 -13.59
C GLU A 188 -11.93 -5.48 -12.79
N HIS A 189 -11.29 -4.29 -12.76
CA HIS A 189 -11.83 -3.09 -12.11
C HIS A 189 -13.17 -2.67 -12.72
N ARG A 190 -13.26 -2.66 -14.05
CA ARG A 190 -14.51 -2.32 -14.76
C ARG A 190 -15.64 -3.26 -14.36
N ALA A 191 -15.37 -4.58 -14.33
CA ALA A 191 -16.35 -5.56 -13.92
C ALA A 191 -16.84 -5.35 -12.48
N MET A 192 -15.95 -4.97 -11.56
CA MET A 192 -16.33 -4.62 -10.18
C MET A 192 -17.26 -3.39 -10.16
N VAL A 193 -16.93 -2.32 -10.89
CA VAL A 193 -17.75 -1.10 -10.94
C VAL A 193 -19.13 -1.39 -11.53
N GLU A 194 -19.22 -2.23 -12.56
CA GLU A 194 -20.50 -2.66 -13.15
C GLU A 194 -21.36 -3.43 -12.15
N ALA A 195 -20.80 -4.37 -11.38
CA ALA A 195 -21.55 -5.09 -10.35
C ALA A 195 -22.02 -4.17 -9.21
N ILE A 196 -21.20 -3.18 -8.81
CA ILE A 196 -21.57 -2.15 -7.84
C ILE A 196 -22.73 -1.30 -8.39
N ARG A 197 -22.68 -0.89 -9.65
CA ARG A 197 -23.73 -0.13 -10.33
C ARG A 197 -25.03 -0.93 -10.44
N ALA A 198 -24.92 -2.22 -10.70
CA ALA A 198 -26.06 -3.13 -10.76
C ALA A 198 -26.69 -3.41 -9.38
N ARG A 199 -26.10 -2.90 -8.28
CA ARG A 199 -26.54 -3.16 -6.91
C ARG A 199 -26.56 -4.65 -6.57
N ASP A 200 -25.58 -5.43 -7.07
CA ASP A 200 -25.42 -6.86 -6.81
C ASP A 200 -24.25 -7.11 -5.85
N PRO A 201 -24.51 -7.19 -4.52
CA PRO A 201 -23.45 -7.33 -3.52
C PRO A 201 -22.71 -8.67 -3.63
N GLU A 202 -23.40 -9.74 -4.04
CA GLU A 202 -22.77 -11.07 -4.15
C GLU A 202 -21.77 -11.11 -5.31
N THR A 203 -22.19 -10.64 -6.49
CA THR A 203 -21.28 -10.53 -7.65
C THR A 203 -20.15 -9.54 -7.38
N ALA A 204 -20.44 -8.38 -6.78
CA ALA A 204 -19.42 -7.39 -6.43
C ALA A 204 -18.36 -7.99 -5.47
N ARG A 205 -18.80 -8.73 -4.44
CA ARG A 205 -17.91 -9.44 -3.52
C ARG A 205 -17.02 -10.41 -4.26
N ARG A 206 -17.59 -11.29 -5.04
CA ARG A 206 -16.87 -12.31 -5.81
C ARG A 206 -15.84 -11.69 -6.75
N LEU A 207 -16.21 -10.65 -7.49
CA LEU A 207 -15.32 -9.95 -8.42
C LEU A 207 -14.19 -9.21 -7.68
N GLY A 208 -14.48 -8.61 -6.51
CA GLY A 208 -13.47 -8.00 -5.66
C GLY A 208 -12.42 -9.01 -5.17
N GLU A 209 -12.86 -10.20 -4.74
CA GLU A 209 -11.95 -11.28 -4.35
C GLU A 209 -11.12 -11.78 -5.54
N GLU A 210 -11.77 -12.03 -6.69
CA GLU A 210 -11.10 -12.56 -7.89
C GLU A 210 -10.09 -11.58 -8.47
N HIS A 211 -10.33 -10.27 -8.39
CA HIS A 211 -9.35 -9.26 -8.78
C HIS A 211 -8.04 -9.40 -7.98
N VAL A 212 -8.11 -9.53 -6.67
CA VAL A 212 -6.90 -9.70 -5.83
C VAL A 212 -6.24 -11.04 -6.10
N LYS A 213 -7.03 -12.12 -6.26
CA LYS A 213 -6.52 -13.45 -6.65
C LYS A 213 -5.88 -13.42 -8.05
N GLY A 214 -6.43 -12.63 -8.98
CA GLY A 214 -5.81 -12.34 -10.28
C GLY A 214 -4.44 -11.71 -10.14
N GLY A 215 -4.31 -10.70 -9.28
CA GLY A 215 -3.03 -10.10 -8.90
C GLY A 215 -2.03 -11.12 -8.34
N LYS A 216 -2.48 -12.02 -7.46
CA LYS A 216 -1.66 -13.14 -6.94
C LYS A 216 -1.15 -14.05 -8.06
N ARG A 217 -2.02 -14.46 -8.99
CA ARG A 217 -1.63 -15.29 -10.13
C ARG A 217 -0.60 -14.60 -11.03
N ARG A 218 -0.78 -13.32 -11.34
CA ARG A 218 0.16 -12.52 -12.13
C ARG A 218 1.52 -12.38 -11.44
N TRP A 219 1.51 -12.23 -10.12
CA TRP A 219 2.75 -12.20 -9.33
C TRP A 219 3.47 -13.54 -9.35
N LEU A 220 2.79 -14.66 -9.11
CA LEU A 220 3.36 -16.00 -9.15
C LEU A 220 3.90 -16.38 -10.55
N GLY A 221 3.24 -15.94 -11.62
CA GLY A 221 3.69 -16.17 -13.00
C GLY A 221 4.91 -15.34 -13.41
N GLY A 222 5.35 -14.39 -12.59
CA GLY A 222 6.55 -13.57 -12.79
C GLY A 222 7.76 -13.96 -11.92
N LEU A 223 7.65 -15.03 -11.12
CA LEU A 223 8.74 -15.62 -10.34
C LEU A 223 9.51 -16.63 -11.20
#